data_3349fec4b4a0427988b81c419b5a2362
#
_entry.id   3349fec4b4a0427988b81c419b5a2362
#
_cell.length_a   1.000
_cell.length_b   1.000
_cell.length_c   1.000
_cell.angle_alpha   90.00
_cell.angle_beta   90.00
_cell.angle_gamma   90.00
#
_symmetry.space_group_name_H-M   'P 1'
#
loop_
_entity.id
_entity.type
_entity.pdbx_description
1 polymer ?
#
loop_
_entity_poly.entity_id
_entity_poly.type
_entity_poly.pdbx_seq_one_letter_code
_entity_poly.pdbx_strand_id
1 'polypeptide(L)'
;MQNLKKLFVLLVCFFSTTFSQNTVGQKIDGVAAVVGDRVVLMSDVNQSLAMAVFQQKLDPRKDGLKIQSLKNDIINTIVNRKVVLIMAELDSVEVDDKEVDRTLQQQVDNIVQQAGGEEAAEAALGQPLRVFKREYWYDVKDMLITQKYQRTLMSKVGVNRGDVESFFKSYKDSIPVFPTTAKIRHLLVDVEPGGEQIKKTTDLLKEIRMKILNKENTFAEMALKYSQDPSAKQAGGSLGFLKRGTLVTEFESVAFNLKPGEISEPVKTDFGYHIIETEEIRGDKINVRHILITPPTTEADESKAYKKAQALKDSSLTLNSFIENVKKHSKDEETRESGGSLGWINPKTYPIPEFGMILNQIESGVCAGPVRTDLGYHLVWLEAFKPGGRANLSKHWTEIESMALNQKQSKWFEMWIKKSKENVYISINN
;
A
#
# COMPACT_ATOMS: atom_id res chain seq x y z
N MET A 1 3.97 -7.29 6.41
CA MET A 1 3.78 -5.98 7.03
C MET A 1 4.62 -5.74 8.29
N GLN A 2 4.78 -6.70 9.20
CA GLN A 2 5.67 -6.53 10.39
C GLN A 2 7.17 -6.35 10.06
N ASN A 3 7.66 -6.93 8.97
CA ASN A 3 9.07 -6.82 8.58
C ASN A 3 9.41 -5.48 7.91
N LEU A 4 8.44 -4.79 7.31
CA LEU A 4 8.65 -3.47 6.70
C LEU A 4 8.73 -2.36 7.76
N LYS A 5 7.95 -2.49 8.86
CA LYS A 5 8.03 -1.57 10.01
C LYS A 5 9.38 -1.65 10.73
N LYS A 6 9.97 -2.86 10.83
CA LYS A 6 11.30 -3.05 11.41
C LYS A 6 12.43 -2.48 10.52
N LEU A 7 12.22 -2.48 9.20
CA LEU A 7 13.21 -1.95 8.25
C LEU A 7 13.32 -0.42 8.32
N PHE A 8 12.18 0.26 8.51
CA PHE A 8 12.16 1.73 8.56
C PHE A 8 12.62 2.30 9.91
N VAL A 9 12.28 1.63 11.02
CA VAL A 9 12.80 2.00 12.36
C VAL A 9 14.32 1.88 12.41
N LEU A 10 14.93 0.94 11.66
CA LEU A 10 16.38 0.83 11.56
C LEU A 10 17.01 1.90 10.65
N LEU A 11 16.28 2.39 9.62
CA LEU A 11 16.76 3.49 8.77
C LEU A 11 16.85 4.81 9.54
N VAL A 12 15.96 4.98 10.50
CA VAL A 12 15.88 6.17 11.37
C VAL A 12 16.81 6.04 12.58
N CYS A 13 17.00 4.83 13.12
CA CYS A 13 17.89 4.62 14.29
C CYS A 13 19.39 4.72 13.95
N PHE A 14 19.80 4.67 12.68
CA PHE A 14 21.22 4.84 12.32
C PHE A 14 21.67 6.32 12.31
N PHE A 15 20.75 7.28 12.39
CA PHE A 15 21.09 8.69 12.55
C PHE A 15 21.45 9.08 13.99
N SER A 16 21.18 8.23 14.99
CA SER A 16 21.29 8.61 16.42
C SER A 16 22.43 7.95 17.20
N THR A 17 23.38 7.26 16.57
CA THR A 17 24.56 6.76 17.27
C THR A 17 25.82 7.46 16.84
N THR A 18 26.36 8.22 17.78
CA THR A 18 27.69 8.81 17.90
C THR A 18 27.81 10.32 17.59
N PHE A 19 27.11 11.16 18.37
CA PHE A 19 27.76 12.36 18.84
C PHE A 19 28.33 12.08 20.24
N SER A 20 29.42 11.30 20.29
CA SER A 20 30.36 11.37 21.41
C SER A 20 31.12 12.67 21.22
N GLN A 21 30.89 13.62 22.10
CA GLN A 21 31.74 14.80 22.24
C GLN A 21 33.17 14.32 22.57
N ASN A 22 33.98 14.19 21.53
CA ASN A 22 35.43 14.29 21.64
C ASN A 22 35.86 15.39 20.68
N THR A 23 36.18 16.53 21.25
CA THR A 23 36.96 17.62 20.66
C THR A 23 38.30 17.09 20.20
N VAL A 24 38.41 16.62 18.96
CA VAL A 24 39.64 16.64 18.15
C VAL A 24 39.21 16.51 16.67
N GLY A 25 39.37 17.61 15.88
CA GLY A 25 39.37 17.61 14.44
C GLY A 25 38.02 17.28 13.77
N GLN A 26 37.35 18.23 13.14
CA GLN A 26 36.29 17.92 12.17
C GLN A 26 36.84 16.88 11.21
N LYS A 27 36.35 15.64 11.24
CA LYS A 27 36.59 14.68 10.18
C LYS A 27 35.99 15.25 8.91
N ILE A 28 36.83 15.79 8.05
CA ILE A 28 36.43 16.18 6.69
C ILE A 28 36.01 14.90 5.99
N ASP A 29 34.80 14.88 5.42
CA ASP A 29 34.30 13.74 4.68
C ASP A 29 35.19 13.46 3.46
N GLY A 30 35.50 12.19 3.21
CA GLY A 30 36.35 11.80 2.10
C GLY A 30 35.62 11.91 0.76
N VAL A 31 36.34 12.30 -0.28
CA VAL A 31 35.83 12.30 -1.65
C VAL A 31 35.98 10.89 -2.23
N ALA A 32 34.87 10.23 -2.55
CA ALA A 32 34.84 8.92 -3.19
C ALA A 32 35.02 9.00 -4.72
N ALA A 33 34.45 10.04 -5.34
CA ALA A 33 34.62 10.30 -6.76
C ALA A 33 34.36 11.79 -7.09
N VAL A 34 34.89 12.23 -8.22
CA VAL A 34 34.58 13.54 -8.86
C VAL A 34 34.02 13.24 -10.24
N VAL A 35 32.87 13.86 -10.59
CA VAL A 35 32.18 13.68 -11.87
C VAL A 35 31.83 15.06 -12.40
N GLY A 36 32.60 15.55 -13.37
CA GLY A 36 32.52 16.94 -13.83
C GLY A 36 32.87 17.90 -12.68
N ASP A 37 31.96 18.76 -12.32
CA ASP A 37 32.02 19.72 -11.18
C ASP A 37 31.38 19.15 -9.90
N ARG A 38 30.89 17.93 -9.92
CA ARG A 38 30.13 17.30 -8.83
C ARG A 38 30.99 16.33 -8.04
N VAL A 39 30.87 16.39 -6.72
CA VAL A 39 31.58 15.52 -5.80
C VAL A 39 30.66 14.40 -5.30
N VAL A 40 31.19 13.19 -5.17
CA VAL A 40 30.57 12.06 -4.48
C VAL A 40 31.29 11.88 -3.16
N LEU A 41 30.58 11.97 -2.06
CA LEU A 41 31.14 11.86 -0.73
C LEU A 41 31.24 10.39 -0.30
N MET A 42 32.23 10.08 0.53
CA MET A 42 32.40 8.73 1.08
C MET A 42 31.29 8.38 2.06
N SER A 43 30.71 9.38 2.74
CA SER A 43 29.53 9.22 3.60
C SER A 43 28.34 8.64 2.82
N ASP A 44 28.05 9.17 1.61
CA ASP A 44 26.94 8.74 0.76
C ASP A 44 27.13 7.28 0.31
N VAL A 45 28.38 6.94 -0.05
CA VAL A 45 28.74 5.56 -0.42
C VAL A 45 28.58 4.62 0.76
N ASN A 46 29.07 5.01 1.95
CA ASN A 46 29.01 4.16 3.15
C ASN A 46 27.56 3.97 3.64
N GLN A 47 26.72 5.00 3.55
CA GLN A 47 25.31 4.91 3.89
C GLN A 47 24.58 3.93 2.95
N SER A 48 24.80 4.08 1.64
CA SER A 48 24.22 3.16 0.64
C SER A 48 24.71 1.73 0.83
N LEU A 49 26.01 1.56 1.16
CA LEU A 49 26.61 0.26 1.43
C LEU A 49 26.04 -0.40 2.68
N ALA A 50 25.88 0.35 3.77
CA ALA A 50 25.31 -0.18 5.00
C ALA A 50 23.88 -0.70 4.78
N MET A 51 23.08 0.06 4.02
CA MET A 51 21.71 -0.34 3.64
C MET A 51 21.71 -1.62 2.78
N ALA A 52 22.58 -1.71 1.78
CA ALA A 52 22.65 -2.86 0.89
C ALA A 52 23.16 -4.13 1.62
N VAL A 53 24.16 -3.99 2.50
CA VAL A 53 24.66 -5.07 3.37
C VAL A 53 23.54 -5.62 4.25
N PHE A 54 22.74 -4.72 4.85
CA PHE A 54 21.61 -5.12 5.68
C PHE A 54 20.51 -5.82 4.87
N GLN A 55 20.13 -5.27 3.71
CA GLN A 55 19.10 -5.87 2.84
C GLN A 55 19.49 -7.25 2.34
N GLN A 56 20.76 -7.43 1.96
CA GLN A 56 21.28 -8.71 1.48
C GLN A 56 21.69 -9.65 2.61
N LYS A 57 21.56 -9.25 3.89
CA LYS A 57 21.95 -10.01 5.08
C LYS A 57 23.39 -10.50 5.04
N LEU A 58 24.32 -9.67 4.52
CA LEU A 58 25.73 -9.99 4.45
C LEU A 58 26.38 -9.85 5.83
N ASP A 59 27.28 -10.79 6.16
CA ASP A 59 28.08 -10.75 7.37
C ASP A 59 29.44 -10.08 7.07
N PRO A 60 29.77 -8.91 7.67
CA PRO A 60 31.04 -8.22 7.42
C PRO A 60 32.28 -9.07 7.70
N ARG A 61 32.17 -10.08 8.57
CA ARG A 61 33.31 -10.97 8.91
C ARG A 61 33.51 -12.10 7.90
N LYS A 62 32.45 -12.47 7.16
CA LYS A 62 32.47 -13.61 6.22
C LYS A 62 32.43 -13.19 4.77
N ASP A 63 31.75 -12.08 4.46
CA ASP A 63 31.41 -11.65 3.10
C ASP A 63 32.28 -10.46 2.63
N GLY A 64 33.49 -10.26 3.18
CA GLY A 64 34.34 -9.09 2.90
C GLY A 64 34.53 -8.78 1.41
N LEU A 65 34.82 -9.82 0.58
CA LEU A 65 35.00 -9.64 -0.87
C LEU A 65 33.69 -9.20 -1.57
N LYS A 66 32.54 -9.74 -1.16
CA LYS A 66 31.24 -9.34 -1.70
C LYS A 66 30.90 -7.90 -1.33
N ILE A 67 31.20 -7.51 -0.09
CA ILE A 67 30.99 -6.15 0.41
C ILE A 67 31.86 -5.14 -0.35
N GLN A 68 33.11 -5.51 -0.63
CA GLN A 68 34.02 -4.67 -1.44
C GLN A 68 33.51 -4.53 -2.88
N SER A 69 33.06 -5.61 -3.52
CA SER A 69 32.44 -5.56 -4.84
C SER A 69 31.20 -4.67 -4.83
N LEU A 70 30.33 -4.86 -3.83
CA LEU A 70 29.12 -4.06 -3.64
C LEU A 70 29.43 -2.57 -3.46
N LYS A 71 30.50 -2.22 -2.73
CA LYS A 71 30.96 -0.84 -2.59
C LYS A 71 31.33 -0.24 -3.95
N ASN A 72 32.08 -0.97 -4.77
CA ASN A 72 32.46 -0.51 -6.11
C ASN A 72 31.24 -0.34 -7.02
N ASP A 73 30.26 -1.23 -6.95
CA ASP A 73 29.02 -1.14 -7.71
C ASP A 73 28.18 0.07 -7.28
N ILE A 74 28.16 0.38 -5.99
CA ILE A 74 27.50 1.58 -5.44
C ILE A 74 28.18 2.83 -5.94
N ILE A 75 29.51 2.93 -5.88
CA ILE A 75 30.27 4.07 -6.41
C ILE A 75 29.94 4.27 -7.89
N ASN A 76 30.00 3.21 -8.69
CA ASN A 76 29.69 3.26 -10.11
C ASN A 76 28.23 3.71 -10.36
N THR A 77 27.30 3.26 -9.54
CA THR A 77 25.87 3.65 -9.62
C THR A 77 25.69 5.14 -9.35
N ILE A 78 26.35 5.67 -8.32
CA ILE A 78 26.29 7.12 -7.99
C ILE A 78 26.96 7.94 -9.10
N VAL A 79 28.13 7.49 -9.58
CA VAL A 79 28.84 8.13 -10.72
C VAL A 79 27.94 8.15 -11.96
N ASN A 80 27.31 7.01 -12.31
CA ASN A 80 26.39 6.96 -13.43
C ASN A 80 25.22 7.94 -13.30
N ARG A 81 24.65 8.08 -12.09
CA ARG A 81 23.56 9.06 -11.82
C ARG A 81 24.05 10.47 -12.03
N LYS A 82 25.24 10.82 -11.55
CA LYS A 82 25.82 12.17 -11.76
C LYS A 82 26.11 12.43 -13.24
N VAL A 83 26.56 11.42 -14.01
CA VAL A 83 26.73 11.54 -15.48
C VAL A 83 25.37 11.82 -16.14
N VAL A 84 24.31 11.08 -15.78
CA VAL A 84 22.96 11.30 -16.33
C VAL A 84 22.49 12.73 -16.04
N LEU A 85 22.74 13.23 -14.82
CA LEU A 85 22.34 14.58 -14.42
C LEU A 85 23.08 15.65 -15.22
N ILE A 86 24.41 15.51 -15.39
CA ILE A 86 25.20 16.43 -16.23
C ILE A 86 24.70 16.43 -17.67
N MET A 87 24.42 15.25 -18.23
CA MET A 87 23.87 15.15 -19.58
C MET A 87 22.47 15.77 -19.70
N ALA A 88 21.64 15.62 -18.65
CA ALA A 88 20.33 16.25 -18.59
C ALA A 88 20.43 17.80 -18.60
N GLU A 89 21.39 18.35 -17.86
CA GLU A 89 21.67 19.79 -17.83
C GLU A 89 22.17 20.31 -19.18
N LEU A 90 23.08 19.58 -19.83
CA LEU A 90 23.55 19.89 -21.18
C LEU A 90 22.41 19.91 -22.21
N ASP A 91 21.44 19.00 -22.04
CA ASP A 91 20.23 18.93 -22.88
C ASP A 91 19.11 19.86 -22.38
N SER A 92 19.39 20.75 -21.40
CA SER A 92 18.43 21.71 -20.82
C SER A 92 17.13 21.09 -20.31
N VAL A 93 17.23 19.93 -19.66
CA VAL A 93 16.09 19.28 -19.07
C VAL A 93 15.78 19.88 -17.69
N GLU A 94 14.62 20.48 -17.57
CA GLU A 94 14.15 21.12 -16.34
C GLU A 94 12.90 20.42 -15.77
N VAL A 95 12.67 20.60 -14.47
CA VAL A 95 11.45 20.20 -13.76
C VAL A 95 10.84 21.41 -13.08
N ASP A 96 9.52 21.43 -12.95
CA ASP A 96 8.81 22.51 -12.25
C ASP A 96 9.09 22.42 -10.74
N ASP A 97 9.46 23.54 -10.13
CA ASP A 97 9.72 23.63 -8.69
C ASP A 97 8.49 23.19 -7.86
N LYS A 98 7.26 23.43 -8.36
CA LYS A 98 6.04 22.91 -7.73
C LYS A 98 5.94 21.38 -7.73
N GLU A 99 6.50 20.72 -8.75
CA GLU A 99 6.58 19.25 -8.79
C GLU A 99 7.59 18.76 -7.75
N VAL A 100 8.71 19.45 -7.59
CA VAL A 100 9.71 19.17 -6.55
C VAL A 100 9.08 19.31 -5.16
N ASP A 101 8.41 20.44 -4.90
CA ASP A 101 7.74 20.70 -3.61
C ASP A 101 6.71 19.64 -3.28
N ARG A 102 5.88 19.25 -4.25
CA ARG A 102 4.87 18.21 -4.06
C ARG A 102 5.49 16.84 -3.75
N THR A 103 6.52 16.47 -4.50
CA THR A 103 7.21 15.19 -4.31
C THR A 103 7.91 15.15 -2.96
N LEU A 104 8.58 16.23 -2.58
CA LEU A 104 9.22 16.35 -1.27
C LEU A 104 8.19 16.29 -0.14
N GLN A 105 7.06 17.00 -0.27
CA GLN A 105 6.00 16.95 0.73
C GLN A 105 5.45 15.53 0.90
N GLN A 106 5.18 14.82 -0.19
CA GLN A 106 4.73 13.41 -0.13
C GLN A 106 5.75 12.51 0.57
N GLN A 107 7.05 12.70 0.33
CA GLN A 107 8.08 11.92 1.01
C GLN A 107 8.10 12.22 2.52
N VAL A 108 7.99 13.49 2.90
CA VAL A 108 7.93 13.89 4.31
C VAL A 108 6.69 13.35 4.99
N ASP A 109 5.51 13.41 4.35
CA ASP A 109 4.26 12.86 4.89
C ASP A 109 4.37 11.35 5.13
N ASN A 110 5.02 10.62 4.21
CA ASN A 110 5.31 9.19 4.39
C ASN A 110 6.24 8.94 5.59
N ILE A 111 7.29 9.76 5.77
CA ILE A 111 8.21 9.66 6.91
C ILE A 111 7.44 9.89 8.22
N VAL A 112 6.63 10.94 8.28
CA VAL A 112 5.82 11.29 9.45
C VAL A 112 4.82 10.17 9.80
N GLN A 113 4.13 9.65 8.79
CA GLN A 113 3.19 8.54 8.99
C GLN A 113 3.87 7.27 9.50
N GLN A 114 5.03 6.93 8.95
CA GLN A 114 5.78 5.73 9.36
C GLN A 114 6.42 5.88 10.74
N ALA A 115 6.84 7.08 11.10
CA ALA A 115 7.38 7.37 12.43
C ALA A 115 6.31 7.42 13.53
N GLY A 116 5.03 7.64 13.15
CA GLY A 116 3.92 7.79 14.10
C GLY A 116 3.67 9.23 14.55
N GLY A 117 4.15 10.23 13.79
CA GLY A 117 3.92 11.65 14.04
C GLY A 117 5.14 12.53 13.76
N GLU A 118 4.94 13.85 13.70
CA GLU A 118 5.99 14.82 13.35
C GLU A 118 7.16 14.80 14.36
N GLU A 119 6.87 14.81 15.67
CA GLU A 119 7.90 14.79 16.72
C GLU A 119 8.79 13.55 16.62
N ALA A 120 8.18 12.37 16.37
CA ALA A 120 8.91 11.13 16.20
C ALA A 120 9.74 11.12 14.90
N ALA A 121 9.24 11.72 13.83
CA ALA A 121 9.95 11.89 12.58
C ALA A 121 11.16 12.82 12.73
N GLU A 122 11.00 13.97 13.40
CA GLU A 122 12.11 14.92 13.67
C GLU A 122 13.18 14.30 14.58
N ALA A 123 12.76 13.59 15.63
CA ALA A 123 13.68 12.84 16.49
C ALA A 123 14.47 11.78 15.72
N ALA A 124 13.81 11.11 14.80
CA ALA A 124 14.40 10.09 13.95
C ALA A 124 15.35 10.68 12.89
N LEU A 125 15.04 11.83 12.32
CA LEU A 125 15.90 12.55 11.36
C LEU A 125 17.04 13.31 12.05
N GLY A 126 16.96 13.52 13.38
CA GLY A 126 17.92 14.31 14.15
C GLY A 126 17.87 15.82 13.84
N GLN A 127 16.82 16.28 13.15
CA GLN A 127 16.64 17.69 12.77
C GLN A 127 15.16 18.01 12.51
N PRO A 128 14.76 19.30 12.62
CA PRO A 128 13.42 19.75 12.28
C PRO A 128 13.06 19.48 10.82
N LEU A 129 11.80 19.05 10.56
CA LEU A 129 11.30 18.77 9.21
C LEU A 129 11.49 19.93 8.22
N ARG A 130 11.40 21.19 8.72
CA ARG A 130 11.64 22.38 7.91
C ARG A 130 13.09 22.47 7.40
N VAL A 131 14.05 22.09 8.24
CA VAL A 131 15.48 22.08 7.86
C VAL A 131 15.72 20.96 6.87
N PHE A 132 15.23 19.77 7.17
CA PHE A 132 15.30 18.61 6.27
C PHE A 132 14.74 18.94 4.89
N LYS A 133 13.54 19.53 4.79
CA LYS A 133 12.93 19.92 3.51
C LYS A 133 13.82 20.86 2.70
N ARG A 134 14.40 21.87 3.34
CA ARG A 134 15.27 22.84 2.66
C ARG A 134 16.55 22.19 2.13
N GLU A 135 17.16 21.29 2.88
CA GLU A 135 18.40 20.61 2.52
C GLU A 135 18.16 19.55 1.44
N TYR A 136 17.08 18.80 1.57
CA TYR A 136 16.77 17.69 0.66
C TYR A 136 16.08 18.11 -0.65
N TRP A 137 15.69 19.39 -0.77
CA TRP A 137 14.98 19.90 -1.95
C TRP A 137 15.79 19.75 -3.24
N TYR A 138 17.08 20.04 -3.19
CA TYR A 138 17.96 19.90 -4.35
C TYR A 138 18.19 18.46 -4.75
N ASP A 139 18.26 17.54 -3.80
CA ASP A 139 18.38 16.10 -4.08
C ASP A 139 17.12 15.56 -4.77
N VAL A 140 15.93 16.02 -4.35
CA VAL A 140 14.67 15.69 -5.00
C VAL A 140 14.61 16.29 -6.41
N LYS A 141 15.07 17.50 -6.61
CA LYS A 141 15.16 18.15 -7.93
C LYS A 141 16.07 17.36 -8.86
N ASP A 142 17.29 17.05 -8.44
CA ASP A 142 18.25 16.22 -9.17
C ASP A 142 17.69 14.84 -9.53
N MET A 143 16.99 14.22 -8.60
CA MET A 143 16.30 12.95 -8.82
C MET A 143 15.23 13.06 -9.91
N LEU A 144 14.37 14.08 -9.86
CA LEU A 144 13.30 14.30 -10.83
C LEU A 144 13.84 14.61 -12.22
N ILE A 145 14.88 15.45 -12.31
CA ILE A 145 15.58 15.75 -13.58
C ILE A 145 16.14 14.47 -14.19
N THR A 146 16.86 13.68 -13.38
CA THR A 146 17.44 12.39 -13.81
C THR A 146 16.37 11.43 -14.31
N GLN A 147 15.26 11.29 -13.57
CA GLN A 147 14.15 10.42 -13.96
C GLN A 147 13.45 10.89 -15.25
N LYS A 148 13.19 12.19 -15.36
CA LYS A 148 12.59 12.79 -16.57
C LYS A 148 13.47 12.58 -17.79
N TYR A 149 14.75 12.83 -17.67
CA TYR A 149 15.71 12.66 -18.75
C TYR A 149 15.83 11.18 -19.16
N GLN A 150 16.00 10.30 -18.19
CA GLN A 150 16.06 8.85 -18.44
C GLN A 150 14.78 8.35 -19.12
N ARG A 151 13.60 8.79 -18.70
CA ARG A 151 12.33 8.46 -19.35
C ARG A 151 12.28 8.95 -20.80
N THR A 152 12.76 10.18 -21.05
CA THR A 152 12.82 10.75 -22.39
C THR A 152 13.78 9.98 -23.30
N LEU A 153 14.94 9.56 -22.78
CA LEU A 153 15.87 8.71 -23.53
C LEU A 153 15.28 7.34 -23.84
N MET A 154 14.64 6.70 -22.84
CA MET A 154 14.03 5.38 -22.99
C MET A 154 12.85 5.36 -23.96
N SER A 155 12.08 6.45 -24.03
CA SER A 155 10.94 6.56 -24.96
C SER A 155 11.34 6.50 -26.45
N LYS A 156 12.62 6.77 -26.75
CA LYS A 156 13.17 6.67 -28.11
C LYS A 156 13.54 5.23 -28.50
N VAL A 157 13.57 4.31 -27.53
CA VAL A 157 13.94 2.90 -27.75
C VAL A 157 12.68 2.07 -27.85
N GLY A 158 12.38 1.57 -29.05
CA GLY A 158 11.28 0.65 -29.31
C GLY A 158 11.77 -0.73 -29.74
N VAL A 159 10.86 -1.69 -29.73
CA VAL A 159 11.08 -3.04 -30.29
C VAL A 159 10.19 -3.28 -31.50
N ASN A 160 10.70 -4.01 -32.45
CA ASN A 160 9.93 -4.53 -33.56
C ASN A 160 9.69 -6.04 -33.38
N ARG A 161 8.91 -6.64 -34.27
CA ARG A 161 8.58 -8.06 -34.21
C ARG A 161 9.84 -8.96 -34.18
N GLY A 162 10.84 -8.67 -35.00
CA GLY A 162 12.09 -9.43 -35.03
C GLY A 162 12.89 -9.36 -33.72
N ASP A 163 12.87 -8.19 -33.06
CA ASP A 163 13.49 -8.02 -31.71
C ASP A 163 12.81 -8.95 -30.69
N VAL A 164 11.47 -9.00 -30.69
CA VAL A 164 10.68 -9.82 -29.75
C VAL A 164 10.91 -11.31 -30.02
N GLU A 165 10.89 -11.74 -31.26
CA GLU A 165 11.16 -13.13 -31.65
C GLU A 165 12.60 -13.56 -31.29
N SER A 166 13.58 -12.68 -31.49
CA SER A 166 14.98 -12.90 -31.15
C SER A 166 15.18 -12.99 -29.64
N PHE A 167 14.54 -12.10 -28.88
CA PHE A 167 14.52 -12.14 -27.41
C PHE A 167 13.94 -13.47 -26.94
N PHE A 168 12.76 -13.84 -27.44
CA PHE A 168 12.12 -15.09 -27.05
C PHE A 168 13.01 -16.31 -27.35
N LYS A 169 13.60 -16.39 -28.53
CA LYS A 169 14.53 -17.47 -28.92
C LYS A 169 15.70 -17.59 -27.94
N SER A 170 16.25 -16.46 -27.49
CA SER A 170 17.42 -16.44 -26.62
C SER A 170 17.10 -16.73 -25.15
N TYR A 171 15.90 -16.39 -24.68
CA TYR A 171 15.56 -16.37 -23.25
C TYR A 171 14.36 -17.24 -22.87
N LYS A 172 13.72 -17.97 -23.80
CA LYS A 172 12.49 -18.74 -23.56
C LYS A 172 12.55 -19.67 -22.33
N ASP A 173 13.72 -20.25 -22.06
CA ASP A 173 13.91 -21.19 -20.97
C ASP A 173 14.14 -20.48 -19.61
N SER A 174 14.46 -19.18 -19.65
CA SER A 174 14.66 -18.32 -18.48
C SER A 174 13.43 -17.46 -18.16
N ILE A 175 12.45 -17.39 -19.07
CA ILE A 175 11.20 -16.68 -18.81
C ILE A 175 10.38 -17.47 -17.80
N PRO A 176 9.95 -16.87 -16.67
CA PRO A 176 9.12 -17.56 -15.71
C PRO A 176 7.78 -18.00 -16.31
N VAL A 177 7.18 -19.01 -15.73
CA VAL A 177 5.84 -19.45 -16.09
C VAL A 177 4.86 -18.31 -15.79
N PHE A 178 4.10 -17.89 -16.79
CA PHE A 178 3.09 -16.86 -16.64
C PHE A 178 1.93 -17.39 -15.79
N PRO A 179 1.45 -16.61 -14.80
CA PRO A 179 0.27 -16.98 -14.06
C PRO A 179 -0.99 -16.86 -14.93
N THR A 180 -1.97 -17.70 -14.65
CA THR A 180 -3.33 -17.46 -15.16
C THR A 180 -3.85 -16.17 -14.56
N THR A 181 -4.42 -15.28 -15.37
CA THR A 181 -5.04 -14.04 -14.91
C THR A 181 -6.41 -13.85 -15.52
N ALA A 182 -7.31 -13.25 -14.77
CA ALA A 182 -8.66 -12.91 -15.19
C ALA A 182 -8.95 -11.45 -14.91
N LYS A 183 -9.52 -10.75 -15.87
CA LYS A 183 -10.02 -9.38 -15.68
C LYS A 183 -11.48 -9.49 -15.29
N ILE A 184 -11.81 -9.06 -14.09
CA ILE A 184 -13.12 -9.27 -13.50
C ILE A 184 -13.74 -8.01 -12.92
N ARG A 185 -15.05 -8.07 -12.79
CA ARG A 185 -15.86 -7.19 -11.94
C ARG A 185 -16.65 -8.01 -10.97
N HIS A 186 -17.04 -7.42 -9.85
CA HIS A 186 -17.93 -8.07 -8.90
C HIS A 186 -19.05 -7.15 -8.43
N LEU A 187 -20.12 -7.77 -7.90
CA LEU A 187 -21.23 -7.15 -7.22
C LEU A 187 -21.43 -7.89 -5.92
N LEU A 188 -21.43 -7.18 -4.80
CA LEU A 188 -21.69 -7.74 -3.47
C LEU A 188 -23.12 -7.46 -3.03
N VAL A 189 -23.82 -8.51 -2.64
CA VAL A 189 -25.10 -8.46 -1.91
C VAL A 189 -24.86 -9.02 -0.52
N ASP A 190 -24.86 -8.17 0.48
CA ASP A 190 -24.74 -8.56 1.88
C ASP A 190 -25.97 -9.31 2.39
N VAL A 191 -25.79 -10.06 3.47
CA VAL A 191 -26.91 -10.71 4.18
C VAL A 191 -27.31 -9.83 5.34
N GLU A 192 -28.34 -9.01 5.14
CA GLU A 192 -28.84 -8.11 6.19
C GLU A 192 -29.73 -8.87 7.15
N PRO A 193 -29.53 -8.75 8.49
CA PRO A 193 -30.39 -9.37 9.48
C PRO A 193 -31.81 -8.79 9.42
N GLY A 194 -32.79 -9.65 9.64
CA GLY A 194 -34.21 -9.29 9.67
C GLY A 194 -34.59 -8.37 10.83
N GLY A 195 -35.68 -7.63 10.68
CA GLY A 195 -36.13 -6.66 11.69
C GLY A 195 -36.36 -7.26 13.08
N GLU A 196 -36.75 -8.51 13.18
CA GLU A 196 -36.91 -9.20 14.46
C GLU A 196 -35.57 -9.39 15.20
N GLN A 197 -34.50 -9.76 14.47
CA GLN A 197 -33.17 -9.93 15.06
C GLN A 197 -32.56 -8.58 15.45
N ILE A 198 -32.77 -7.57 14.63
CA ILE A 198 -32.37 -6.17 14.95
C ILE A 198 -33.06 -5.73 16.24
N LYS A 199 -34.37 -5.97 16.35
CA LYS A 199 -35.14 -5.60 17.55
C LYS A 199 -34.64 -6.34 18.79
N LYS A 200 -34.42 -7.65 18.70
CA LYS A 200 -33.88 -8.44 19.84
C LYS A 200 -32.51 -7.91 20.27
N THR A 201 -31.64 -7.56 19.34
CA THR A 201 -30.32 -7.02 19.63
C THR A 201 -30.39 -5.64 20.27
N THR A 202 -31.22 -4.75 19.76
CA THR A 202 -31.39 -3.41 20.32
C THR A 202 -32.04 -3.44 21.69
N ASP A 203 -33.04 -4.33 21.91
CA ASP A 203 -33.68 -4.51 23.21
C ASP A 203 -32.69 -5.08 24.25
N LEU A 204 -31.82 -6.03 23.85
CA LEU A 204 -30.75 -6.54 24.70
C LEU A 204 -29.75 -5.44 25.08
N LEU A 205 -29.32 -4.60 24.13
CA LEU A 205 -28.41 -3.49 24.41
C LEU A 205 -29.05 -2.47 25.36
N LYS A 206 -30.36 -2.19 25.23
CA LYS A 206 -31.09 -1.34 26.16
C LYS A 206 -31.16 -1.95 27.56
N GLU A 207 -31.39 -3.26 27.66
CA GLU A 207 -31.36 -3.98 28.96
C GLU A 207 -29.99 -3.88 29.61
N ILE A 208 -28.91 -4.13 28.84
CA ILE A 208 -27.53 -4.00 29.33
C ILE A 208 -27.28 -2.57 29.82
N ARG A 209 -27.66 -1.57 29.05
CA ARG A 209 -27.55 -0.16 29.44
C ARG A 209 -28.27 0.14 30.75
N MET A 210 -29.50 -0.35 30.93
CA MET A 210 -30.27 -0.15 32.19
C MET A 210 -29.59 -0.81 33.36
N LYS A 211 -29.04 -2.01 33.23
CA LYS A 211 -28.30 -2.68 34.33
C LYS A 211 -27.06 -1.90 34.73
N ILE A 212 -26.37 -1.28 33.77
CA ILE A 212 -25.21 -0.43 34.06
C ILE A 212 -25.65 0.86 34.77
N LEU A 213 -26.67 1.53 34.30
CA LEU A 213 -27.22 2.76 34.89
C LEU A 213 -27.74 2.52 36.29
N ASN A 214 -28.36 1.38 36.57
CA ASN A 214 -28.83 0.97 37.89
C ASN A 214 -27.69 0.50 38.79
N LYS A 215 -26.45 0.44 38.33
CA LYS A 215 -25.27 -0.06 39.05
C LYS A 215 -25.36 -1.54 39.48
N GLU A 216 -26.18 -2.32 38.77
CA GLU A 216 -26.27 -3.78 38.95
C GLU A 216 -25.02 -4.48 38.46
N ASN A 217 -24.43 -3.95 37.37
CA ASN A 217 -23.18 -4.41 36.76
C ASN A 217 -22.35 -3.23 36.30
N THR A 218 -21.05 -3.42 36.20
CA THR A 218 -20.15 -2.44 35.57
C THR A 218 -20.18 -2.54 34.04
N PHE A 219 -19.83 -1.46 33.37
CA PHE A 219 -19.71 -1.45 31.89
C PHE A 219 -18.70 -2.50 31.42
N ALA A 220 -17.56 -2.63 32.11
CA ALA A 220 -16.51 -3.58 31.78
C ALA A 220 -16.97 -5.05 31.89
N GLU A 221 -17.74 -5.40 32.97
CA GLU A 221 -18.31 -6.75 33.10
C GLU A 221 -19.28 -7.07 31.94
N MET A 222 -20.13 -6.10 31.59
CA MET A 222 -21.08 -6.28 30.51
C MET A 222 -20.38 -6.33 29.14
N ALA A 223 -19.33 -5.54 28.91
CA ALA A 223 -18.50 -5.61 27.71
C ALA A 223 -17.83 -6.98 27.56
N LEU A 224 -17.21 -7.49 28.62
CA LEU A 224 -16.59 -8.82 28.63
C LEU A 224 -17.59 -9.95 28.35
N LYS A 225 -18.83 -9.80 28.81
CA LYS A 225 -19.86 -10.83 28.70
C LYS A 225 -20.55 -10.82 27.33
N TYR A 226 -20.86 -9.65 26.80
CA TYR A 226 -21.76 -9.52 25.67
C TYR A 226 -21.13 -8.93 24.41
N SER A 227 -20.03 -8.17 24.53
CA SER A 227 -19.43 -7.54 23.36
C SER A 227 -18.81 -8.57 22.43
N GLN A 228 -19.02 -8.35 21.13
CA GLN A 228 -18.41 -9.15 20.06
C GLN A 228 -17.12 -8.48 19.52
N ASP A 229 -16.79 -7.28 19.99
CA ASP A 229 -15.52 -6.65 19.67
C ASP A 229 -14.37 -7.34 20.43
N PRO A 230 -13.31 -7.81 19.73
CA PRO A 230 -12.15 -8.43 20.38
C PRO A 230 -11.45 -7.53 21.41
N SER A 231 -11.50 -6.19 21.26
CA SER A 231 -10.93 -5.23 22.18
C SER A 231 -11.61 -5.27 23.57
N ALA A 232 -12.90 -5.56 23.60
CA ALA A 232 -13.68 -5.68 24.83
C ALA A 232 -13.16 -6.76 25.77
N LYS A 233 -12.64 -7.86 25.23
CA LYS A 233 -12.07 -8.96 26.02
C LYS A 233 -10.75 -8.61 26.71
N GLN A 234 -10.03 -7.63 26.19
CA GLN A 234 -8.73 -7.22 26.73
C GLN A 234 -8.82 -6.00 27.66
N ALA A 235 -9.77 -5.11 27.40
CA ALA A 235 -9.83 -3.81 28.07
C ALA A 235 -11.22 -3.42 28.56
N GLY A 236 -12.16 -4.36 28.72
CA GLY A 236 -13.53 -4.05 29.19
C GLY A 236 -14.29 -3.10 28.26
N GLY A 237 -14.01 -3.18 26.96
CA GLY A 237 -14.62 -2.35 25.92
C GLY A 237 -13.91 -1.03 25.65
N SER A 238 -12.84 -0.70 26.37
CA SER A 238 -12.11 0.57 26.21
C SER A 238 -11.33 0.62 24.91
N LEU A 239 -11.46 1.77 24.21
CA LEU A 239 -10.68 2.12 23.00
C LEU A 239 -9.58 3.16 23.31
N GLY A 240 -9.51 3.65 24.55
CA GLY A 240 -8.55 4.68 24.95
C GLY A 240 -8.89 6.06 24.38
N PHE A 241 -7.90 6.97 24.40
CA PHE A 241 -8.06 8.33 23.92
C PHE A 241 -7.96 8.42 22.38
N LEU A 242 -9.02 8.87 21.74
CA LEU A 242 -9.13 8.99 20.28
C LEU A 242 -9.46 10.42 19.87
N LYS A 243 -8.95 10.86 18.71
CA LYS A 243 -9.26 12.14 18.08
C LYS A 243 -10.42 11.99 17.09
N ARG A 244 -11.00 13.13 16.70
CA ARG A 244 -11.95 13.16 15.57
C ARG A 244 -11.32 12.61 14.29
N GLY A 245 -12.13 11.91 13.51
CA GLY A 245 -11.71 11.24 12.27
C GLY A 245 -11.07 9.87 12.46
N THR A 246 -11.05 9.34 13.70
CA THR A 246 -10.47 8.02 14.01
C THR A 246 -11.53 6.91 14.01
N LEU A 247 -12.78 7.27 14.29
CA LEU A 247 -13.92 6.36 14.42
C LEU A 247 -14.87 6.51 13.23
N VAL A 248 -15.71 5.50 13.00
CA VAL A 248 -16.77 5.61 11.97
C VAL A 248 -17.75 6.71 12.35
N THR A 249 -18.27 7.39 11.33
CA THR A 249 -19.02 8.66 11.47
C THR A 249 -20.18 8.56 12.44
N GLU A 250 -20.97 7.50 12.40
CA GLU A 250 -22.17 7.29 13.25
C GLU A 250 -21.76 7.11 14.70
N PHE A 251 -20.71 6.34 14.97
CA PHE A 251 -20.17 6.14 16.30
C PHE A 251 -19.55 7.45 16.83
N GLU A 252 -18.71 8.10 16.00
CA GLU A 252 -18.02 9.32 16.38
C GLU A 252 -18.98 10.44 16.73
N SER A 253 -20.03 10.63 15.92
CA SER A 253 -21.02 11.68 16.15
C SER A 253 -21.72 11.56 17.50
N VAL A 254 -21.97 10.33 17.96
CA VAL A 254 -22.58 10.08 19.27
C VAL A 254 -21.52 10.22 20.37
N ALA A 255 -20.37 9.58 20.24
CA ALA A 255 -19.34 9.56 21.26
C ALA A 255 -18.87 10.98 21.67
N PHE A 256 -18.70 11.88 20.70
CA PHE A 256 -18.28 13.27 20.97
C PHE A 256 -19.39 14.17 21.52
N ASN A 257 -20.66 13.75 21.47
CA ASN A 257 -21.79 14.49 22.03
C ASN A 257 -22.16 14.03 23.45
N LEU A 258 -21.64 12.88 23.90
CA LEU A 258 -21.86 12.39 25.26
C LEU A 258 -21.02 13.17 26.27
N LYS A 259 -21.60 13.38 27.45
CA LYS A 259 -20.86 13.89 28.61
C LYS A 259 -20.06 12.76 29.26
N PRO A 260 -18.95 13.07 29.98
CA PRO A 260 -18.23 12.07 30.75
C PRO A 260 -19.15 11.28 31.70
N GLY A 261 -19.11 9.95 31.59
CA GLY A 261 -19.95 9.01 32.34
C GLY A 261 -21.35 8.79 31.73
N GLU A 262 -21.66 9.40 30.62
CA GLU A 262 -22.94 9.19 29.92
C GLU A 262 -22.86 8.01 28.96
N ILE A 263 -23.92 7.16 28.94
CA ILE A 263 -24.03 5.99 28.09
C ILE A 263 -25.11 6.23 27.02
N SER A 264 -24.75 6.03 25.76
CA SER A 264 -25.66 6.23 24.62
C SER A 264 -26.83 5.23 24.59
N GLU A 265 -27.89 5.59 23.86
CA GLU A 265 -28.81 4.59 23.29
C GLU A 265 -28.07 3.72 22.26
N PRO A 266 -28.66 2.56 21.84
CA PRO A 266 -28.07 1.74 20.79
C PRO A 266 -27.82 2.52 19.49
N VAL A 267 -26.57 2.57 19.03
CA VAL A 267 -26.10 3.26 17.82
C VAL A 267 -25.81 2.22 16.75
N LYS A 268 -26.38 2.39 15.56
CA LYS A 268 -26.11 1.52 14.41
C LYS A 268 -24.84 2.00 13.68
N THR A 269 -23.96 1.06 13.33
CA THR A 269 -22.83 1.24 12.39
C THR A 269 -22.79 0.05 11.43
N ASP A 270 -21.85 0.04 10.51
CA ASP A 270 -21.63 -1.12 9.62
C ASP A 270 -21.14 -2.37 10.35
N PHE A 271 -20.58 -2.22 11.56
CA PHE A 271 -20.14 -3.34 12.41
C PHE A 271 -21.26 -3.98 13.24
N GLY A 272 -22.37 -3.30 13.40
CA GLY A 272 -23.50 -3.73 14.22
C GLY A 272 -24.10 -2.63 15.05
N TYR A 273 -24.59 -2.97 16.25
CA TYR A 273 -25.21 -2.03 17.18
C TYR A 273 -24.32 -1.86 18.41
N HIS A 274 -24.09 -0.63 18.81
CA HIS A 274 -23.21 -0.26 19.92
C HIS A 274 -23.98 0.48 21.01
N ILE A 275 -23.63 0.28 22.26
CA ILE A 275 -23.76 1.28 23.31
C ILE A 275 -22.38 1.82 23.63
N ILE A 276 -22.29 3.14 23.80
CA ILE A 276 -21.03 3.88 23.89
C ILE A 276 -21.05 4.66 25.19
N GLU A 277 -19.94 4.65 25.92
CA GLU A 277 -19.73 5.51 27.08
C GLU A 277 -18.50 6.37 26.82
N THR A 278 -18.63 7.68 27.00
CA THR A 278 -17.50 8.59 27.04
C THR A 278 -17.02 8.71 28.49
N GLU A 279 -15.83 8.19 28.78
CA GLU A 279 -15.27 8.20 30.15
C GLU A 279 -14.65 9.55 30.49
N GLU A 280 -13.93 10.16 29.55
CA GLU A 280 -13.18 11.38 29.78
C GLU A 280 -13.02 12.19 28.48
N ILE A 281 -12.96 13.52 28.59
CA ILE A 281 -12.68 14.44 27.49
C ILE A 281 -11.41 15.23 27.84
N ARG A 282 -10.40 15.19 26.95
CA ARG A 282 -9.14 15.95 27.07
C ARG A 282 -8.87 16.73 25.78
N GLY A 283 -9.23 18.02 25.79
CA GLY A 283 -9.05 18.87 24.63
C GLY A 283 -9.82 18.34 23.40
N ASP A 284 -9.12 17.96 22.36
CA ASP A 284 -9.66 17.40 21.10
C ASP A 284 -9.82 15.86 21.12
N LYS A 285 -9.50 15.21 22.26
CA LYS A 285 -9.55 13.75 22.41
C LYS A 285 -10.63 13.33 23.40
N ILE A 286 -11.25 12.19 23.12
CA ILE A 286 -12.18 11.52 24.03
C ILE A 286 -11.65 10.13 24.39
N ASN A 287 -11.81 9.73 25.66
CA ASN A 287 -11.63 8.35 26.10
C ASN A 287 -12.99 7.67 26.09
N VAL A 288 -13.13 6.61 25.31
CA VAL A 288 -14.41 5.92 25.11
C VAL A 288 -14.29 4.43 25.32
N ARG A 289 -15.39 3.82 25.74
CA ARG A 289 -15.60 2.38 25.74
C ARG A 289 -16.94 2.03 25.13
N HIS A 290 -17.05 0.81 24.58
CA HIS A 290 -18.26 0.38 23.91
C HIS A 290 -18.58 -1.10 24.13
N ILE A 291 -19.84 -1.46 23.87
CA ILE A 291 -20.32 -2.83 23.76
C ILE A 291 -20.91 -2.96 22.35
N LEU A 292 -20.33 -3.83 21.53
CA LEU A 292 -20.79 -4.13 20.18
C LEU A 292 -21.54 -5.46 20.17
N ILE A 293 -22.75 -5.47 19.60
CA ILE A 293 -23.50 -6.70 19.28
C ILE A 293 -23.97 -6.62 17.83
N THR A 294 -23.57 -7.59 17.03
CA THR A 294 -24.02 -7.76 15.66
C THR A 294 -25.28 -8.65 15.67
N PRO A 295 -26.42 -8.19 15.13
CA PRO A 295 -27.60 -9.02 15.02
C PRO A 295 -27.32 -10.29 14.19
N PRO A 296 -27.67 -11.49 14.66
CA PRO A 296 -27.45 -12.71 13.89
C PRO A 296 -28.35 -12.73 12.67
N THR A 297 -27.84 -13.26 11.56
CA THR A 297 -28.63 -13.54 10.36
C THR A 297 -29.33 -14.88 10.48
N THR A 298 -30.47 -15.03 9.82
CA THR A 298 -31.27 -16.27 9.79
C THR A 298 -31.24 -16.89 8.39
N GLU A 299 -31.69 -18.16 8.27
CA GLU A 299 -31.86 -18.80 6.96
C GLU A 299 -32.82 -18.02 6.04
N ALA A 300 -33.80 -17.33 6.61
CA ALA A 300 -34.71 -16.49 5.83
C ALA A 300 -33.98 -15.26 5.25
N ASP A 301 -33.03 -14.68 6.01
CA ASP A 301 -32.22 -13.54 5.56
C ASP A 301 -31.25 -14.00 4.46
N GLU A 302 -30.60 -15.15 4.64
CA GLU A 302 -29.75 -15.79 3.62
C GLU A 302 -30.55 -16.05 2.33
N SER A 303 -31.74 -16.64 2.43
CA SER A 303 -32.62 -16.91 1.28
C SER A 303 -33.04 -15.61 0.56
N LYS A 304 -33.31 -14.53 1.31
CA LYS A 304 -33.64 -13.22 0.75
C LYS A 304 -32.47 -12.62 -0.02
N ALA A 305 -31.26 -12.65 0.57
CA ALA A 305 -30.05 -12.14 -0.07
C ALA A 305 -29.70 -12.95 -1.33
N TYR A 306 -29.79 -14.28 -1.25
CA TYR A 306 -29.58 -15.16 -2.41
C TYR A 306 -30.57 -14.85 -3.55
N LYS A 307 -31.86 -14.73 -3.27
CA LYS A 307 -32.89 -14.38 -4.27
C LYS A 307 -32.64 -13.04 -4.90
N LYS A 308 -32.20 -12.03 -4.10
CA LYS A 308 -31.82 -10.72 -4.61
C LYS A 308 -30.62 -10.81 -5.55
N ALA A 309 -29.58 -11.53 -5.14
CA ALA A 309 -28.40 -11.74 -5.98
C ALA A 309 -28.76 -12.48 -7.28
N GLN A 310 -29.61 -13.52 -7.21
CA GLN A 310 -30.08 -14.24 -8.40
C GLN A 310 -30.84 -13.32 -9.37
N ALA A 311 -31.75 -12.49 -8.87
CA ALA A 311 -32.49 -11.53 -9.72
C ALA A 311 -31.57 -10.52 -10.38
N LEU A 312 -30.52 -10.06 -9.66
CA LEU A 312 -29.49 -9.16 -10.21
C LEU A 312 -28.64 -9.86 -11.29
N LYS A 313 -28.31 -11.14 -11.08
CA LYS A 313 -27.65 -11.96 -12.11
C LYS A 313 -28.51 -12.07 -13.36
N ASP A 314 -29.77 -12.42 -13.22
CA ASP A 314 -30.70 -12.63 -14.34
C ASP A 314 -30.92 -11.34 -15.16
N SER A 315 -30.77 -10.17 -14.53
CA SER A 315 -30.81 -8.86 -15.20
C SER A 315 -29.46 -8.40 -15.77
N SER A 316 -28.36 -9.07 -15.41
CA SER A 316 -26.98 -8.75 -15.83
C SER A 316 -26.59 -9.52 -17.09
N LEU A 317 -27.29 -9.29 -18.19
CA LEU A 317 -27.08 -9.98 -19.48
C LEU A 317 -25.92 -9.39 -20.29
N THR A 318 -25.54 -8.16 -20.03
CA THR A 318 -24.45 -7.44 -20.70
C THR A 318 -23.54 -6.79 -19.66
N LEU A 319 -22.30 -6.45 -20.07
CA LEU A 319 -21.39 -5.71 -19.19
C LEU A 319 -21.99 -4.40 -18.70
N ASN A 320 -22.71 -3.68 -19.55
CA ASN A 320 -23.33 -2.41 -19.17
C ASN A 320 -24.42 -2.62 -18.14
N SER A 321 -25.33 -3.59 -18.33
CA SER A 321 -26.37 -3.88 -17.33
C SER A 321 -25.77 -4.39 -16.01
N PHE A 322 -24.67 -5.14 -16.05
CA PHE A 322 -23.94 -5.54 -14.84
C PHE A 322 -23.38 -4.31 -14.10
N ILE A 323 -22.69 -3.40 -14.81
CA ILE A 323 -22.14 -2.17 -14.23
C ILE A 323 -23.23 -1.30 -13.60
N GLU A 324 -24.39 -1.16 -14.26
CA GLU A 324 -25.54 -0.43 -13.71
C GLU A 324 -26.07 -1.09 -12.43
N ASN A 325 -26.18 -2.42 -12.41
CA ASN A 325 -26.59 -3.16 -11.23
C ASN A 325 -25.57 -3.00 -10.08
N VAL A 326 -24.26 -3.01 -10.38
CA VAL A 326 -23.21 -2.74 -9.37
C VAL A 326 -23.40 -1.37 -8.75
N LYS A 327 -23.51 -0.31 -9.57
CA LYS A 327 -23.65 1.07 -9.08
C LYS A 327 -24.89 1.27 -8.21
N LYS A 328 -25.97 0.55 -8.51
CA LYS A 328 -27.24 0.69 -7.78
C LYS A 328 -27.34 -0.18 -6.53
N HIS A 329 -26.71 -1.36 -6.54
CA HIS A 329 -27.05 -2.41 -5.59
C HIS A 329 -25.84 -3.03 -4.86
N SER A 330 -24.59 -2.79 -5.33
CA SER A 330 -23.43 -3.35 -4.66
C SER A 330 -23.20 -2.69 -3.31
N LYS A 331 -22.90 -3.52 -2.30
CA LYS A 331 -22.49 -3.11 -0.97
C LYS A 331 -20.98 -2.94 -0.82
N ASP A 332 -20.22 -3.25 -1.86
CA ASP A 332 -18.80 -2.95 -1.91
C ASP A 332 -18.60 -1.49 -2.36
N GLU A 333 -18.34 -0.61 -1.40
CA GLU A 333 -18.20 0.82 -1.64
C GLU A 333 -16.93 1.17 -2.40
N GLU A 334 -15.85 0.40 -2.21
CA GLU A 334 -14.56 0.66 -2.83
C GLU A 334 -14.62 0.55 -4.37
N THR A 335 -15.35 -0.44 -4.88
CA THR A 335 -15.42 -0.68 -6.32
C THR A 335 -16.75 -0.27 -6.96
N ARG A 336 -17.78 0.07 -6.17
CA ARG A 336 -19.12 0.41 -6.67
C ARG A 336 -19.11 1.46 -7.77
N GLU A 337 -18.43 2.60 -7.53
CA GLU A 337 -18.37 3.70 -8.49
C GLU A 337 -17.57 3.34 -9.77
N SER A 338 -16.60 2.43 -9.65
CA SER A 338 -15.86 1.90 -10.80
C SER A 338 -16.61 0.76 -11.53
N GLY A 339 -17.88 0.50 -11.14
CA GLY A 339 -18.68 -0.59 -11.68
C GLY A 339 -18.17 -1.96 -11.29
N GLY A 340 -17.65 -2.09 -10.06
CA GLY A 340 -17.18 -3.33 -9.47
C GLY A 340 -15.83 -3.83 -10.00
N SER A 341 -15.04 -2.97 -10.64
CA SER A 341 -13.80 -3.37 -11.31
C SER A 341 -12.72 -3.77 -10.31
N LEU A 342 -12.26 -5.03 -10.39
CA LEU A 342 -11.10 -5.55 -9.65
C LEU A 342 -9.83 -5.63 -10.52
N GLY A 343 -9.95 -5.26 -11.81
CA GLY A 343 -8.84 -5.34 -12.76
C GLY A 343 -8.41 -6.78 -13.07
N TRP A 344 -7.12 -6.95 -13.38
CA TRP A 344 -6.52 -8.26 -13.60
C TRP A 344 -6.13 -8.90 -12.27
N ILE A 345 -6.71 -10.04 -11.96
CA ILE A 345 -6.41 -10.83 -10.76
C ILE A 345 -5.79 -12.19 -11.14
N ASN A 346 -5.07 -12.78 -10.21
CA ASN A 346 -4.67 -14.19 -10.31
C ASN A 346 -5.69 -15.03 -9.53
N PRO A 347 -6.52 -15.86 -10.19
CA PRO A 347 -7.55 -16.65 -9.54
C PRO A 347 -7.05 -17.61 -8.44
N LYS A 348 -5.78 -18.02 -8.52
CA LYS A 348 -5.20 -18.96 -7.53
C LYS A 348 -4.75 -18.28 -6.24
N THR A 349 -4.42 -17.00 -6.29
CA THR A 349 -3.85 -16.26 -5.13
C THR A 349 -4.72 -15.09 -4.69
N TYR A 350 -5.90 -14.94 -5.29
CA TYR A 350 -6.84 -13.90 -4.90
C TYR A 350 -7.39 -14.17 -3.49
N PRO A 351 -7.54 -13.14 -2.64
CA PRO A 351 -7.97 -13.30 -1.25
C PRO A 351 -9.34 -13.96 -1.05
N ILE A 352 -10.20 -13.97 -2.07
CA ILE A 352 -11.50 -14.66 -2.08
C ILE A 352 -11.37 -15.91 -2.95
N PRO A 353 -11.11 -17.10 -2.37
CA PRO A 353 -10.85 -18.33 -3.11
C PRO A 353 -12.02 -18.78 -4.01
N GLU A 354 -13.23 -18.43 -3.63
CA GLU A 354 -14.47 -18.76 -4.34
C GLU A 354 -14.48 -18.14 -5.74
N PHE A 355 -13.85 -16.97 -5.92
CA PHE A 355 -13.71 -16.36 -7.25
C PHE A 355 -12.85 -17.23 -8.16
N GLY A 356 -11.77 -17.81 -7.61
CA GLY A 356 -10.93 -18.74 -8.37
C GLY A 356 -11.67 -19.98 -8.85
N MET A 357 -12.58 -20.53 -8.05
CA MET A 357 -13.39 -21.71 -8.40
C MET A 357 -14.35 -21.40 -9.57
N ILE A 358 -15.02 -20.26 -9.51
CA ILE A 358 -15.98 -19.82 -10.53
C ILE A 358 -15.31 -19.47 -11.85
N LEU A 359 -14.21 -18.71 -11.79
CA LEU A 359 -13.52 -18.20 -12.98
C LEU A 359 -12.95 -19.28 -13.89
N ASN A 360 -12.73 -20.49 -13.37
CA ASN A 360 -12.30 -21.64 -14.15
C ASN A 360 -13.45 -22.31 -14.91
N GLN A 361 -14.69 -21.93 -14.67
CA GLN A 361 -15.89 -22.61 -15.17
C GLN A 361 -16.74 -21.75 -16.12
N ILE A 362 -16.38 -20.48 -16.30
CA ILE A 362 -17.14 -19.52 -17.10
C ILE A 362 -16.33 -18.99 -18.28
N GLU A 363 -17.05 -18.57 -19.32
CA GLU A 363 -16.48 -17.89 -20.47
C GLU A 363 -16.47 -16.36 -20.24
N SER A 364 -15.60 -15.65 -20.99
CA SER A 364 -15.58 -14.18 -20.96
C SER A 364 -16.89 -13.61 -21.50
N GLY A 365 -17.39 -12.57 -20.85
CA GLY A 365 -18.66 -11.94 -21.17
C GLY A 365 -19.87 -12.55 -20.42
N VAL A 366 -19.63 -13.40 -19.44
CA VAL A 366 -20.67 -14.08 -18.65
C VAL A 366 -20.64 -13.63 -17.19
N CYS A 367 -21.83 -13.46 -16.60
CA CYS A 367 -22.03 -13.23 -15.17
C CYS A 367 -22.18 -14.57 -14.45
N ALA A 368 -21.32 -14.87 -13.51
CA ALA A 368 -21.38 -16.05 -12.66
C ALA A 368 -21.82 -15.74 -11.22
N GLY A 369 -22.17 -16.75 -10.49
CA GLY A 369 -22.70 -16.67 -9.12
C GLY A 369 -24.21 -16.96 -9.08
N PRO A 370 -24.89 -16.64 -7.97
CA PRO A 370 -24.38 -16.10 -6.71
C PRO A 370 -23.42 -17.04 -5.97
N VAL A 371 -22.31 -16.49 -5.49
CA VAL A 371 -21.30 -17.22 -4.71
C VAL A 371 -21.31 -16.72 -3.29
N ARG A 372 -21.44 -17.60 -2.31
CA ARG A 372 -21.41 -17.27 -0.90
C ARG A 372 -19.98 -17.09 -0.41
N THR A 373 -19.70 -15.99 0.24
CA THR A 373 -18.45 -15.70 0.95
C THR A 373 -18.79 -15.15 2.34
N ASP A 374 -17.78 -14.92 3.18
CA ASP A 374 -17.98 -14.33 4.51
C ASP A 374 -18.66 -12.95 4.46
N LEU A 375 -18.51 -12.22 3.36
CA LEU A 375 -19.10 -10.89 3.16
C LEU A 375 -20.55 -10.91 2.66
N GLY A 376 -21.03 -12.04 2.10
CA GLY A 376 -22.35 -12.14 1.50
C GLY A 376 -22.32 -12.92 0.19
N TYR A 377 -23.22 -12.58 -0.73
CA TYR A 377 -23.32 -13.20 -2.05
C TYR A 377 -22.66 -12.32 -3.10
N HIS A 378 -21.74 -12.90 -3.85
CA HIS A 378 -21.07 -12.20 -4.97
C HIS A 378 -21.60 -12.68 -6.32
N LEU A 379 -21.79 -11.73 -7.22
CA LEU A 379 -21.83 -11.97 -8.65
C LEU A 379 -20.49 -11.56 -9.25
N VAL A 380 -19.97 -12.34 -10.17
CA VAL A 380 -18.67 -12.10 -10.82
C VAL A 380 -18.87 -12.05 -12.33
N TRP A 381 -18.44 -10.95 -12.95
CA TRP A 381 -18.40 -10.78 -14.40
C TRP A 381 -16.98 -10.99 -14.90
N LEU A 382 -16.79 -11.96 -15.80
CA LEU A 382 -15.49 -12.20 -16.44
C LEU A 382 -15.38 -11.35 -17.72
N GLU A 383 -14.56 -10.27 -17.68
CA GLU A 383 -14.32 -9.45 -18.86
C GLU A 383 -13.35 -10.12 -19.85
N ALA A 384 -12.24 -10.67 -19.32
CA ALA A 384 -11.22 -11.32 -20.14
C ALA A 384 -10.46 -12.36 -19.31
N PHE A 385 -9.95 -13.39 -20.00
CA PHE A 385 -9.18 -14.46 -19.39
C PHE A 385 -7.88 -14.68 -20.15
N LYS A 386 -6.76 -14.70 -19.43
CA LYS A 386 -5.45 -15.03 -19.97
C LYS A 386 -4.97 -16.33 -19.33
N PRO A 387 -4.93 -17.44 -20.08
CA PRO A 387 -4.43 -18.69 -19.54
C PRO A 387 -2.93 -18.56 -19.26
N GLY A 388 -2.53 -18.99 -18.07
CA GLY A 388 -1.12 -19.09 -17.70
C GLY A 388 -0.42 -20.25 -18.41
N GLY A 389 0.88 -20.37 -18.16
CA GLY A 389 1.67 -21.46 -18.70
C GLY A 389 3.08 -21.05 -19.10
N ARG A 390 3.82 -21.97 -19.72
CA ARG A 390 5.14 -21.65 -20.26
C ARG A 390 5.03 -20.56 -21.32
N ALA A 391 6.05 -19.71 -21.40
CA ALA A 391 6.11 -18.63 -22.37
C ALA A 391 5.85 -19.12 -23.81
N ASN A 392 4.93 -18.47 -24.49
CA ASN A 392 4.54 -18.78 -25.86
C ASN A 392 4.22 -17.48 -26.59
N LEU A 393 4.83 -17.26 -27.76
CA LEU A 393 4.70 -16.00 -28.51
C LEU A 393 3.26 -15.67 -28.90
N SER A 394 2.44 -16.68 -29.26
CA SER A 394 1.05 -16.43 -29.66
C SER A 394 0.13 -16.07 -28.49
N LYS A 395 0.42 -16.59 -27.29
CA LYS A 395 -0.45 -16.41 -26.11
C LYS A 395 0.01 -15.27 -25.20
N HIS A 396 1.32 -14.98 -25.19
CA HIS A 396 1.95 -14.05 -24.25
C HIS A 396 2.75 -12.97 -24.98
N TRP A 397 2.29 -12.56 -26.16
CA TRP A 397 3.02 -11.58 -26.99
C TRP A 397 3.32 -10.29 -26.22
N THR A 398 2.31 -9.70 -25.59
CA THR A 398 2.43 -8.41 -24.90
C THR A 398 3.43 -8.47 -23.74
N GLU A 399 3.40 -9.56 -22.99
CA GLU A 399 4.32 -9.78 -21.86
C GLU A 399 5.76 -9.98 -22.35
N ILE A 400 5.94 -10.77 -23.42
CA ILE A 400 7.26 -11.03 -24.01
C ILE A 400 7.80 -9.76 -24.71
N GLU A 401 6.95 -9.00 -25.38
CA GLU A 401 7.29 -7.72 -25.99
C GLU A 401 7.77 -6.71 -24.95
N SER A 402 7.06 -6.61 -23.81
CA SER A 402 7.48 -5.77 -22.69
C SER A 402 8.83 -6.20 -22.11
N MET A 403 9.08 -7.51 -21.99
CA MET A 403 10.38 -8.02 -21.53
C MET A 403 11.50 -7.73 -22.53
N ALA A 404 11.23 -7.90 -23.83
CA ALA A 404 12.17 -7.58 -24.89
C ALA A 404 12.51 -6.08 -24.95
N LEU A 405 11.49 -5.23 -24.79
CA LEU A 405 11.65 -3.78 -24.69
C LEU A 405 12.52 -3.40 -23.50
N ASN A 406 12.20 -3.90 -22.33
CA ASN A 406 12.97 -3.61 -21.11
C ASN A 406 14.45 -4.02 -21.25
N GLN A 407 14.70 -5.20 -21.83
CA GLN A 407 16.06 -5.65 -22.07
C GLN A 407 16.79 -4.77 -23.09
N LYS A 408 16.12 -4.41 -24.19
CA LYS A 408 16.70 -3.54 -25.22
C LYS A 408 17.01 -2.14 -24.67
N GLN A 409 16.10 -1.60 -23.86
CA GLN A 409 16.29 -0.33 -23.15
C GLN A 409 17.48 -0.40 -22.19
N SER A 410 17.60 -1.47 -21.38
CA SER A 410 18.72 -1.64 -20.47
C SER A 410 20.05 -1.68 -21.20
N LYS A 411 20.18 -2.51 -22.24
CA LYS A 411 21.41 -2.59 -23.06
C LYS A 411 21.73 -1.27 -23.75
N TRP A 412 20.71 -0.60 -24.28
CA TRP A 412 20.90 0.70 -24.92
C TRP A 412 21.40 1.74 -23.91
N PHE A 413 20.83 1.75 -22.70
CA PHE A 413 21.22 2.68 -21.65
C PHE A 413 22.65 2.42 -21.14
N GLU A 414 23.05 1.18 -20.98
CA GLU A 414 24.42 0.81 -20.64
C GLU A 414 25.43 1.35 -21.67
N MET A 415 25.13 1.18 -22.98
CA MET A 415 25.95 1.71 -24.06
C MET A 415 25.96 3.25 -24.06
N TRP A 416 24.82 3.86 -23.84
CA TRP A 416 24.68 5.31 -23.77
C TRP A 416 25.47 5.89 -22.60
N ILE A 417 25.36 5.31 -21.39
CA ILE A 417 26.13 5.71 -20.22
C ILE A 417 27.65 5.59 -20.50
N LYS A 418 28.07 4.47 -21.07
CA LYS A 418 29.49 4.26 -21.41
C LYS A 418 30.01 5.36 -22.33
N LYS A 419 29.25 5.70 -23.38
CA LYS A 419 29.61 6.77 -24.31
C LYS A 419 29.55 8.15 -23.64
N SER A 420 28.56 8.41 -22.79
CA SER A 420 28.43 9.68 -22.07
C SER A 420 29.58 9.93 -21.09
N LYS A 421 30.11 8.89 -20.48
CA LYS A 421 31.30 8.97 -19.61
C LYS A 421 32.56 9.46 -20.34
N GLU A 422 32.67 9.25 -21.64
CA GLU A 422 33.81 9.73 -22.44
C GLU A 422 33.82 11.28 -22.57
N ASN A 423 32.66 11.90 -22.39
CA ASN A 423 32.48 13.35 -22.49
C ASN A 423 32.48 14.08 -21.13
N VAL A 424 32.64 13.34 -20.02
CA VAL A 424 32.60 13.89 -18.65
C VAL A 424 33.89 13.52 -17.94
N TYR A 425 34.51 14.48 -17.28
CA TYR A 425 35.66 14.17 -16.41
C TYR A 425 35.22 13.31 -15.22
N ILE A 426 35.86 12.16 -15.02
CA ILE A 426 35.56 11.24 -13.92
C ILE A 426 36.86 10.83 -13.25
N SER A 427 36.98 11.05 -11.93
CA SER A 427 38.03 10.54 -11.06
C SER A 427 37.39 9.77 -9.91
N ILE A 428 37.79 8.51 -9.73
CA ILE A 428 37.29 7.65 -8.62
C ILE A 428 38.47 7.41 -7.71
N ASN A 429 38.32 7.77 -6.44
CA ASN A 429 39.32 7.53 -5.40
C ASN A 429 39.07 6.16 -4.78
N ASN A 430 40.08 5.29 -4.84
CA ASN A 430 40.04 3.92 -4.29
C ASN A 430 40.30 3.89 -2.78
#